data_7ed6f5e34864592400c851dd147667dd
#
_entry.id   7ed6f5e34864592400c851dd147667dd
#
_cell.length_a   1.000
_cell.length_b   1.000
_cell.length_c   1.000
_cell.angle_alpha   90.00
_cell.angle_beta   90.00
_cell.angle_gamma   90.00
#
_symmetry.space_group_name_H-M   'P 1'
#
loop_
_entity.id
_entity.type
_entity.pdbx_description
1 polymer ?
#
loop_
_entity_poly.entity_id
_entity_poly.type
_entity_poly.pdbx_seq_one_letter_code
_entity_poly.pdbx_strand_id
1 'polypeptide(L)'
;LGPAGKIGTEYLFSDKTTLYQNYTLENERSDDGFLARKGNMTSGFQTRYSDSMSVFLEERYSHGDIPTGLTHSTGVDLIVTERLNLGANFDFGSLKDPQTAAEIDRKTIGGRIGYGFDHVKLASGLEYRVDENEQPDTSFTKRTTWLFKNSLKYQMSPDWRLLGKFNYSLSESSLGDFYDGDYTEAVLGFGYRPIYHDRLNALLKYTYFYNLPPVDQMTGGDTSAGFIQRSHIGALDVMYDLTSRWAVGGKYAYRHGEVATDREQPDYFASRAHLYVLRADWHFIHRWDVLVEGRLLDLPDAQDRRNGALLGLYRHVGNHLKFGVGYNFSDFSDDLTQLDYRHQGVFINIVGKY
;
A
#
# COMPACT_ATOMS: atom_id res chain seq x y z
N LEU A 1 9.93 -2.51 -13.38
CA LEU A 1 8.81 -3.22 -12.75
C LEU A 1 9.17 -4.66 -12.50
N GLY A 2 9.01 -5.10 -11.26
CA GLY A 2 9.04 -6.50 -10.89
C GLY A 2 7.62 -7.11 -10.88
N PRO A 3 7.51 -8.44 -10.94
CA PRO A 3 6.23 -9.10 -10.74
C PRO A 3 5.70 -8.80 -9.32
N ALA A 4 4.39 -8.62 -9.19
CA ALA A 4 3.69 -8.57 -7.92
C ALA A 4 2.67 -9.71 -7.85
N GLY A 5 2.52 -10.31 -6.70
CA GLY A 5 1.57 -11.41 -6.53
C GLY A 5 1.53 -11.94 -5.11
N LYS A 6 0.44 -12.62 -4.79
CA LYS A 6 0.26 -13.30 -3.50
C LYS A 6 -0.24 -14.71 -3.74
N ILE A 7 0.39 -15.67 -3.06
CA ILE A 7 -0.05 -17.06 -2.99
C ILE A 7 -0.11 -17.48 -1.53
N GLY A 8 -1.10 -18.25 -1.15
CA GLY A 8 -1.22 -18.73 0.22
C GLY A 8 -1.93 -20.06 0.28
N THR A 9 -1.61 -20.82 1.32
CA THR A 9 -2.24 -22.09 1.66
C THR A 9 -2.62 -22.11 3.13
N GLU A 10 -3.73 -22.73 3.44
CA GLU A 10 -4.21 -22.95 4.80
C GLU A 10 -4.55 -24.42 4.98
N TYR A 11 -4.17 -24.97 6.12
CA TYR A 11 -4.48 -26.33 6.51
C TYR A 11 -5.08 -26.36 7.91
N LEU A 12 -6.28 -26.88 8.03
CA LEU A 12 -6.96 -27.09 9.31
C LEU A 12 -6.37 -28.33 9.99
N PHE A 13 -5.44 -28.11 10.92
CA PHE A 13 -4.83 -29.18 11.71
C PHE A 13 -5.81 -29.76 12.72
N SER A 14 -6.68 -28.93 13.29
CA SER A 14 -7.79 -29.30 14.16
C SER A 14 -8.90 -28.26 14.07
N ASP A 15 -10.03 -28.50 14.72
CA ASP A 15 -11.16 -27.54 14.80
C ASP A 15 -10.77 -26.18 15.39
N LYS A 16 -9.61 -26.10 16.06
CA LYS A 16 -9.12 -24.90 16.74
C LYS A 16 -7.81 -24.38 16.18
N THR A 17 -7.09 -25.16 15.40
CA THR A 17 -5.73 -24.82 14.96
C THR A 17 -5.61 -24.87 13.45
N THR A 18 -5.20 -23.77 12.89
CA THR A 18 -4.90 -23.60 11.45
C THR A 18 -3.41 -23.39 11.26
N LEU A 19 -2.82 -24.14 10.36
CA LEU A 19 -1.48 -23.90 9.82
C LEU A 19 -1.63 -23.12 8.53
N TYR A 20 -0.79 -22.12 8.30
CA TYR A 20 -0.83 -21.35 7.08
C TYR A 20 0.56 -21.00 6.58
N GLN A 21 0.64 -20.83 5.27
CA GLN A 21 1.83 -20.32 4.59
C GLN A 21 1.39 -19.33 3.50
N ASN A 22 1.95 -18.16 3.53
CA ASN A 22 1.70 -17.11 2.56
C ASN A 22 3.01 -16.62 1.97
N TYR A 23 3.03 -16.37 0.68
CA TYR A 23 4.11 -15.67 0.02
C TYR A 23 3.54 -14.46 -0.73
N THR A 24 4.11 -13.30 -0.50
CA THR A 24 3.72 -12.05 -1.14
C THR A 24 4.93 -11.42 -1.80
N LEU A 25 4.80 -11.03 -3.05
CA LEU A 25 5.79 -10.22 -3.77
C LEU A 25 5.10 -8.90 -4.15
N GLU A 26 5.67 -7.79 -3.73
CA GLU A 26 5.09 -6.46 -3.89
C GLU A 26 6.14 -5.48 -4.41
N ASN A 27 5.67 -4.45 -5.09
CA ASN A 27 6.48 -3.31 -5.50
C ASN A 27 5.66 -2.05 -5.17
N GLU A 28 5.52 -1.81 -3.88
CA GLU A 28 4.67 -0.78 -3.32
C GLU A 28 5.43 0.04 -2.27
N ARG A 29 4.88 1.21 -1.97
CA ARG A 29 5.36 2.03 -0.87
C ARG A 29 5.04 1.34 0.45
N SER A 30 6.05 1.16 1.29
CA SER A 30 5.87 0.65 2.65
C SER A 30 5.22 1.69 3.56
N ASP A 31 4.77 1.26 4.74
CA ASP A 31 4.08 2.14 5.70
C ASP A 31 5.01 3.23 6.29
N ASP A 32 6.32 3.05 6.16
CA ASP A 32 7.36 4.02 6.52
C ASP A 32 7.81 4.90 5.35
N GLY A 33 7.12 4.82 4.20
CA GLY A 33 7.30 5.71 3.06
C GLY A 33 8.24 5.22 1.96
N PHE A 34 8.92 4.08 2.12
CA PHE A 34 9.82 3.55 1.11
C PHE A 34 9.09 2.87 -0.04
N LEU A 35 9.55 3.15 -1.25
CA LEU A 35 9.17 2.37 -2.42
C LEU A 35 10.24 1.30 -2.68
N ALA A 36 9.89 0.05 -2.45
CA ALA A 36 10.83 -1.06 -2.59
C ALA A 36 10.12 -2.30 -3.14
N ARG A 37 10.86 -3.09 -3.91
CA ARG A 37 10.41 -4.44 -4.23
C ARG A 37 10.69 -5.33 -3.03
N LYS A 38 9.65 -5.90 -2.46
CA LYS A 38 9.72 -6.74 -1.28
C LYS A 38 9.03 -8.07 -1.51
N GLY A 39 9.68 -9.14 -1.12
CA GLY A 39 9.12 -10.47 -1.01
C GLY A 39 9.02 -10.87 0.44
N ASN A 40 7.85 -11.34 0.86
CA ASN A 40 7.61 -11.79 2.23
C ASN A 40 7.00 -13.19 2.20
N MET A 41 7.64 -14.13 2.88
CA MET A 41 7.07 -15.44 3.16
C MET A 41 6.71 -15.49 4.65
N THR A 42 5.47 -15.81 4.93
CA THR A 42 4.98 -16.00 6.29
C THR A 42 4.50 -17.43 6.43
N SER A 43 5.07 -18.14 7.39
CA SER A 43 4.63 -19.49 7.77
C SER A 43 4.26 -19.47 9.24
N GLY A 44 3.10 -20.00 9.62
CA GLY A 44 2.70 -19.91 10.99
C GLY A 44 1.55 -20.83 11.34
N PHE A 45 1.21 -20.78 12.59
CA PHE A 45 -0.02 -21.38 13.08
C PHE A 45 -0.79 -20.39 13.95
N GLN A 46 -2.09 -20.52 13.90
CA GLN A 46 -3.02 -19.82 14.76
C GLN A 46 -3.89 -20.85 15.48
N THR A 47 -3.99 -20.72 16.78
CA THR A 47 -4.86 -21.60 17.58
C THR A 47 -5.87 -20.79 18.37
N ARG A 48 -7.12 -21.23 18.34
CA ARG A 48 -8.21 -20.64 19.12
C ARG A 48 -8.20 -21.27 20.51
N TYR A 49 -7.72 -20.50 21.49
CA TYR A 49 -7.72 -20.94 22.88
C TYR A 49 -9.14 -20.96 23.47
N SER A 50 -9.95 -19.93 23.17
CA SER A 50 -11.36 -19.83 23.51
C SER A 50 -12.15 -19.21 22.37
N ASP A 51 -13.47 -19.08 22.49
CA ASP A 51 -14.30 -18.42 21.48
C ASP A 51 -13.96 -16.92 21.30
N SER A 52 -13.33 -16.31 22.31
CA SER A 52 -12.93 -14.90 22.30
C SER A 52 -11.43 -14.67 22.18
N MET A 53 -10.59 -15.70 22.20
CA MET A 53 -9.14 -15.54 22.20
C MET A 53 -8.48 -16.51 21.24
N SER A 54 -7.62 -15.97 20.36
CA SER A 54 -6.68 -16.75 19.57
C SER A 54 -5.26 -16.26 19.78
N VAL A 55 -4.31 -17.18 19.66
CA VAL A 55 -2.87 -16.91 19.67
C VAL A 55 -2.25 -17.39 18.40
N PHE A 56 -1.21 -16.71 17.93
CA PHE A 56 -0.48 -17.07 16.75
C PHE A 56 1.03 -17.05 16.99
N LEU A 57 1.74 -17.87 16.22
CA LEU A 57 3.17 -17.86 16.06
C LEU A 57 3.49 -17.89 14.56
N GLU A 58 4.35 -17.02 14.13
CA GLU A 58 4.73 -16.87 12.72
C GLU A 58 6.24 -16.76 12.58
N GLU A 59 6.74 -17.35 11.52
CA GLU A 59 8.05 -17.15 10.94
C GLU A 59 7.87 -16.30 9.68
N ARG A 60 8.50 -15.14 9.63
CA ARG A 60 8.44 -14.21 8.49
C ARG A 60 9.82 -14.06 7.88
N TYR A 61 9.97 -14.48 6.64
CA TYR A 61 11.17 -14.28 5.85
C TYR A 61 10.95 -13.17 4.85
N SER A 62 11.76 -12.12 4.94
CA SER A 62 11.76 -11.00 4.01
C SER A 62 12.96 -11.06 3.05
N HIS A 63 12.78 -10.59 1.81
CA HIS A 63 13.84 -10.45 0.83
C HIS A 63 13.49 -9.40 -0.24
N GLY A 64 14.46 -9.00 -1.03
CA GLY A 64 14.31 -8.01 -2.11
C GLY A 64 15.17 -6.78 -1.86
N ASP A 65 14.59 -5.60 -2.09
CA ASP A 65 15.25 -4.31 -1.88
C ASP A 65 15.10 -3.81 -0.41
N ILE A 66 14.52 -4.63 0.45
CA ILE A 66 14.35 -4.42 1.89
C ILE A 66 15.32 -5.33 2.67
N PRO A 67 15.55 -5.07 3.96
CA PRO A 67 16.36 -5.95 4.79
C PRO A 67 15.89 -7.40 4.72
N THR A 68 16.83 -8.29 4.38
CA THR A 68 16.58 -9.72 4.14
C THR A 68 16.88 -10.52 5.39
N GLY A 69 15.97 -11.38 5.80
CA GLY A 69 16.19 -12.25 6.96
C GLY A 69 14.92 -12.83 7.53
N LEU A 70 15.06 -13.48 8.67
CA LEU A 70 14.00 -14.16 9.38
C LEU A 70 13.60 -13.37 10.62
N THR A 71 12.30 -13.13 10.77
CA THR A 71 11.72 -12.59 11.99
C THR A 71 10.68 -13.55 12.55
N HIS A 72 10.69 -13.69 13.86
CA HIS A 72 9.74 -14.45 14.63
C HIS A 72 8.66 -13.51 15.14
N SER A 73 7.42 -13.87 14.96
CA SER A 73 6.27 -13.08 15.41
C SER A 73 5.37 -13.93 16.28
N THR A 74 4.98 -13.39 17.41
CA THR A 74 3.97 -13.99 18.29
C THR A 74 2.94 -12.97 18.69
N GLY A 75 1.71 -13.39 18.87
CA GLY A 75 0.69 -12.45 19.30
C GLY A 75 -0.61 -13.11 19.72
N VAL A 76 -1.50 -12.24 20.16
CA VAL A 76 -2.83 -12.60 20.64
C VAL A 76 -3.88 -11.71 20.00
N ASP A 77 -4.99 -12.32 19.62
CA ASP A 77 -6.21 -11.66 19.18
C ASP A 77 -7.34 -11.96 20.16
N LEU A 78 -8.03 -10.90 20.58
CA LEU A 78 -9.12 -10.94 21.52
C LEU A 78 -10.39 -10.37 20.88
N ILE A 79 -11.46 -11.13 20.88
CA ILE A 79 -12.81 -10.66 20.55
C ILE A 79 -13.46 -10.30 21.88
N VAL A 80 -13.36 -9.02 22.25
CA VAL A 80 -13.89 -8.51 23.55
C VAL A 80 -15.42 -8.47 23.51
N THR A 81 -15.97 -8.04 22.36
CA THR A 81 -17.40 -8.07 22.06
C THR A 81 -17.60 -8.38 20.58
N GLU A 82 -18.83 -8.59 20.13
CA GLU A 82 -19.16 -8.72 18.69
C GLU A 82 -18.69 -7.53 17.83
N ARG A 83 -18.42 -6.39 18.47
CA ARG A 83 -18.04 -5.13 17.81
C ARG A 83 -16.60 -4.70 18.09
N LEU A 84 -15.97 -5.23 19.15
CA LEU A 84 -14.63 -4.83 19.58
C LEU A 84 -13.68 -6.01 19.51
N ASN A 85 -12.63 -5.85 18.72
CA ASN A 85 -11.49 -6.73 18.70
C ASN A 85 -10.21 -5.97 19.08
N LEU A 86 -9.34 -6.64 19.81
CA LEU A 86 -8.03 -6.15 20.21
C LEU A 86 -6.99 -7.16 19.74
N GLY A 87 -5.79 -6.70 19.47
CA GLY A 87 -4.66 -7.58 19.19
C GLY A 87 -3.38 -6.97 19.73
N ALA A 88 -2.45 -7.83 20.09
CA ALA A 88 -1.08 -7.45 20.44
C ALA A 88 -0.12 -8.43 19.81
N ASN A 89 1.04 -7.94 19.38
CA ASN A 89 2.10 -8.77 18.84
C ASN A 89 3.48 -8.31 19.32
N PHE A 90 4.40 -9.25 19.31
CA PHE A 90 5.81 -9.02 19.53
C PHE A 90 6.60 -9.72 18.42
N ASP A 91 7.47 -8.99 17.75
CA ASP A 91 8.30 -9.52 16.67
C ASP A 91 9.77 -9.29 17.03
N PHE A 92 10.63 -10.27 16.67
CA PHE A 92 12.07 -10.14 16.83
C PHE A 92 12.79 -10.98 15.77
N GLY A 93 14.00 -10.58 15.40
CA GLY A 93 14.80 -11.33 14.43
C GLY A 93 16.00 -10.56 13.95
N SER A 94 16.86 -11.25 13.23
CA SER A 94 18.04 -10.67 12.58
C SER A 94 17.81 -10.58 11.08
N LEU A 95 18.09 -9.41 10.54
CA LEU A 95 17.96 -9.06 9.14
C LEU A 95 19.33 -8.59 8.63
N LYS A 96 19.55 -8.69 7.33
CA LYS A 96 20.74 -8.17 6.68
C LYS A 96 20.33 -7.14 5.63
N ASP A 97 20.90 -5.97 5.71
CA ASP A 97 20.73 -4.96 4.69
C ASP A 97 21.36 -5.43 3.37
N PRO A 98 20.58 -5.49 2.26
CA PRO A 98 21.08 -6.03 1.00
C PRO A 98 22.14 -5.16 0.34
N GLN A 99 22.29 -3.92 0.78
CA GLN A 99 23.11 -2.91 0.14
C GLN A 99 24.35 -2.60 0.95
N THR A 100 24.22 -2.37 2.24
CA THR A 100 25.34 -2.08 3.15
C THR A 100 25.96 -3.34 3.75
N ALA A 101 25.25 -4.49 3.65
CA ALA A 101 25.58 -5.74 4.33
C ALA A 101 25.57 -5.64 5.88
N ALA A 102 25.04 -4.54 6.43
CA ALA A 102 24.85 -4.38 7.86
C ALA A 102 23.90 -5.44 8.41
N GLU A 103 24.21 -5.96 9.58
CA GLU A 103 23.32 -6.83 10.33
C GLU A 103 22.39 -5.98 11.21
N ILE A 104 21.09 -6.28 11.15
CA ILE A 104 20.02 -5.51 11.80
C ILE A 104 19.29 -6.41 12.76
N ASP A 105 19.48 -6.20 14.05
CA ASP A 105 18.65 -6.81 15.07
C ASP A 105 17.38 -5.99 15.28
N ARG A 106 16.25 -6.58 14.91
CA ARG A 106 14.92 -5.94 14.99
C ARG A 106 14.11 -6.48 16.14
N LYS A 107 13.50 -5.57 16.91
CA LYS A 107 12.50 -5.85 17.93
C LYS A 107 11.32 -4.92 17.76
N THR A 108 10.11 -5.48 17.77
CA THR A 108 8.88 -4.74 17.53
C THR A 108 7.82 -5.16 18.53
N ILE A 109 7.10 -4.18 19.07
CA ILE A 109 5.88 -4.40 19.84
C ILE A 109 4.74 -3.65 19.16
N GLY A 110 3.63 -4.34 18.92
CA GLY A 110 2.47 -3.77 18.26
C GLY A 110 1.18 -4.02 19.02
N GLY A 111 0.26 -3.06 18.88
CA GLY A 111 -1.10 -3.18 19.37
C GLY A 111 -2.09 -2.76 18.29
N ARG A 112 -3.22 -3.45 18.20
CA ARG A 112 -4.30 -3.13 17.26
C ARG A 112 -5.65 -3.16 17.92
N ILE A 113 -6.54 -2.26 17.49
CA ILE A 113 -7.92 -2.19 17.89
C ILE A 113 -8.81 -2.07 16.66
N GLY A 114 -9.84 -2.90 16.59
CA GLY A 114 -10.90 -2.81 15.61
C GLY A 114 -12.23 -2.60 16.31
N TYR A 115 -13.01 -1.62 15.86
CA TYR A 115 -14.33 -1.37 16.40
C TYR A 115 -15.35 -1.20 15.27
N GLY A 116 -16.44 -1.97 15.33
CA GLY A 116 -17.54 -1.96 14.39
C GLY A 116 -18.84 -1.46 14.99
N PHE A 117 -19.32 -0.29 14.53
CA PHE A 117 -20.70 0.14 14.69
C PHE A 117 -21.52 -0.35 13.49
N ASP A 118 -22.83 -0.17 13.53
CA ASP A 118 -23.71 -0.63 12.44
C ASP A 118 -23.32 -0.04 11.07
N HIS A 119 -22.89 1.23 11.05
CA HIS A 119 -22.52 1.94 9.82
C HIS A 119 -21.05 2.39 9.78
N VAL A 120 -20.29 2.22 10.87
CA VAL A 120 -18.91 2.68 11.00
C VAL A 120 -18.01 1.51 11.36
N LYS A 121 -16.89 1.38 10.65
CA LYS A 121 -15.79 0.47 10.99
C LYS A 121 -14.53 1.29 11.17
N LEU A 122 -13.92 1.15 12.33
CA LEU A 122 -12.64 1.77 12.69
C LEU A 122 -11.60 0.66 12.89
N ALA A 123 -10.41 0.85 12.39
CA ALA A 123 -9.26 0.04 12.75
C ALA A 123 -8.07 0.95 12.99
N SER A 124 -7.37 0.72 14.11
CA SER A 124 -6.18 1.46 14.52
C SER A 124 -5.10 0.49 14.95
N GLY A 125 -3.87 0.76 14.59
CA GLY A 125 -2.68 0.05 15.01
C GLY A 125 -1.60 1.02 15.42
N LEU A 126 -0.88 0.66 16.46
CA LEU A 126 0.33 1.34 16.93
C LEU A 126 1.44 0.30 17.02
N GLU A 127 2.60 0.63 16.49
CA GLU A 127 3.78 -0.22 16.52
C GLU A 127 4.97 0.62 16.99
N TYR A 128 5.77 0.06 17.87
CA TYR A 128 7.08 0.58 18.27
C TYR A 128 8.14 -0.42 17.86
N ARG A 129 9.09 0.03 17.06
CA ARG A 129 10.18 -0.78 16.50
C ARG A 129 11.52 -0.23 16.90
N VAL A 130 12.43 -1.12 17.23
CA VAL A 130 13.84 -0.84 17.48
C VAL A 130 14.67 -1.68 16.53
N ASP A 131 15.49 -1.03 15.73
CA ASP A 131 16.48 -1.63 14.84
C ASP A 131 17.87 -1.25 15.36
N GLU A 132 18.67 -2.24 15.71
CA GLU A 132 20.07 -2.11 16.12
C GLU A 132 20.93 -2.62 14.96
N ASN A 133 21.71 -1.72 14.35
CA ASN A 133 22.47 -2.02 13.14
C ASN A 133 23.95 -2.13 13.49
N GLU A 134 24.57 -3.28 13.20
CA GLU A 134 26.00 -3.46 13.24
C GLU A 134 26.56 -3.38 11.82
N GLN A 135 27.37 -2.37 11.57
CA GLN A 135 28.02 -2.16 10.28
C GLN A 135 29.22 -3.09 10.14
N PRO A 136 29.68 -3.43 8.91
CA PRO A 136 30.87 -4.27 8.70
C PRO A 136 32.15 -3.70 9.31
N ASP A 137 32.22 -2.39 9.59
CA ASP A 137 33.34 -1.72 10.27
C ASP A 137 33.22 -1.73 11.80
N THR A 138 32.26 -2.50 12.36
CA THR A 138 31.91 -2.57 13.78
C THR A 138 31.33 -1.29 14.38
N SER A 139 30.97 -0.31 13.57
CA SER A 139 30.16 0.83 14.04
C SER A 139 28.72 0.38 14.33
N PHE A 140 28.15 0.92 15.38
CA PHE A 140 26.83 0.56 15.85
C PHE A 140 25.88 1.74 15.75
N THR A 141 24.73 1.52 15.15
CA THR A 141 23.67 2.52 15.06
C THR A 141 22.36 1.95 15.57
N LYS A 142 21.56 2.78 16.23
CA LYS A 142 20.24 2.41 16.72
C LYS A 142 19.20 3.33 16.11
N ARG A 143 18.12 2.73 15.62
CA ARG A 143 16.94 3.44 15.12
C ARG A 143 15.71 3.02 15.90
N THR A 144 14.93 4.00 16.32
CA THR A 144 13.60 3.77 16.89
C THR A 144 12.54 4.30 15.94
N THR A 145 11.47 3.54 15.73
CA THR A 145 10.39 3.92 14.82
C THR A 145 9.05 3.72 15.51
N TRP A 146 8.25 4.77 15.53
CA TRP A 146 6.83 4.73 15.86
C TRP A 146 6.01 4.67 14.58
N LEU A 147 5.09 3.72 14.49
CA LEU A 147 4.21 3.52 13.35
C LEU A 147 2.76 3.56 13.83
N PHE A 148 1.98 4.47 13.28
CA PHE A 148 0.56 4.63 13.60
C PHE A 148 -0.27 4.50 12.33
N LYS A 149 -1.19 3.55 12.30
CA LYS A 149 -2.05 3.23 11.15
C LYS A 149 -3.51 3.29 11.54
N ASN A 150 -4.31 4.02 10.79
CA ASN A 150 -5.73 4.12 11.03
C ASN A 150 -6.52 3.99 9.75
N SER A 151 -7.67 3.36 9.85
CA SER A 151 -8.65 3.32 8.77
C SER A 151 -10.06 3.52 9.31
N LEU A 152 -10.83 4.28 8.55
CA LEU A 152 -12.24 4.56 8.79
C LEU A 152 -13.04 4.13 7.56
N LYS A 153 -14.12 3.40 7.78
CA LYS A 153 -15.16 3.15 6.77
C LYS A 153 -16.50 3.53 7.39
N TYR A 154 -17.18 4.49 6.79
CA TYR A 154 -18.48 4.96 7.25
C TYR A 154 -19.50 4.92 6.11
N GLN A 155 -20.52 4.10 6.27
CA GLN A 155 -21.70 4.06 5.37
C GLN A 155 -22.65 5.15 5.79
N MET A 156 -22.55 6.33 5.16
CA MET A 156 -23.36 7.51 5.48
C MET A 156 -24.84 7.31 5.11
N SER A 157 -25.07 6.67 3.97
CA SER A 157 -26.37 6.24 3.46
C SER A 157 -26.18 5.00 2.59
N PRO A 158 -27.24 4.36 2.10
CA PRO A 158 -27.13 3.24 1.16
C PRO A 158 -26.24 3.57 -0.06
N ASP A 159 -26.28 4.81 -0.53
CA ASP A 159 -25.59 5.27 -1.75
C ASP A 159 -24.22 5.90 -1.48
N TRP A 160 -23.99 6.43 -0.26
CA TRP A 160 -22.80 7.20 0.07
C TRP A 160 -21.92 6.52 1.11
N ARG A 161 -20.62 6.49 0.84
CA ARG A 161 -19.60 5.96 1.75
C ARG A 161 -18.45 6.95 1.91
N LEU A 162 -18.06 7.16 3.17
CA LEU A 162 -16.83 7.85 3.54
C LEU A 162 -15.74 6.82 3.85
N LEU A 163 -14.55 7.03 3.30
CA LEU A 163 -13.35 6.26 3.55
C LEU A 163 -12.27 7.19 4.10
N GLY A 164 -11.61 6.79 5.16
CA GLY A 164 -10.49 7.50 5.73
C GLY A 164 -9.31 6.55 5.93
N LYS A 165 -8.11 7.04 5.69
CA LYS A 165 -6.84 6.40 6.02
C LYS A 165 -5.92 7.46 6.60
N PHE A 166 -5.22 7.12 7.67
CA PHE A 166 -4.18 7.96 8.24
C PHE A 166 -3.02 7.08 8.69
N ASN A 167 -1.87 7.21 8.04
CA ASN A 167 -0.63 6.57 8.40
C ASN A 167 0.37 7.64 8.82
N TYR A 168 1.06 7.40 9.91
CA TYR A 168 2.13 8.23 10.42
C TYR A 168 3.29 7.36 10.86
N SER A 169 4.51 7.72 10.48
CA SER A 169 5.74 7.07 10.93
C SER A 169 6.76 8.12 11.33
N LEU A 170 7.32 7.97 12.50
CA LEU A 170 8.42 8.78 13.01
C LEU A 170 9.59 7.85 13.32
N SER A 171 10.73 8.10 12.71
CA SER A 171 11.96 7.33 12.90
C SER A 171 13.07 8.23 13.39
N GLU A 172 13.64 7.90 14.55
CA GLU A 172 14.74 8.62 15.19
C GLU A 172 16.02 7.76 15.13
N SER A 173 17.15 8.36 14.79
CA SER A 173 18.44 7.71 14.69
C SER A 173 19.38 8.14 15.81
N SER A 174 20.18 7.20 16.32
CA SER A 174 21.28 7.52 17.27
C SER A 174 22.40 8.38 16.65
N LEU A 175 22.39 8.55 15.32
CA LEU A 175 23.34 9.40 14.60
C LEU A 175 22.93 10.88 14.61
N GLY A 176 21.74 11.21 15.07
CA GLY A 176 21.19 12.56 15.18
C GLY A 176 20.14 12.90 14.14
N ASP A 177 19.55 14.08 14.28
CA ASP A 177 18.33 14.53 13.58
C ASP A 177 18.42 14.51 12.04
N PHE A 178 19.64 14.68 11.50
CA PHE A 178 19.86 14.57 10.05
C PHE A 178 19.45 13.21 9.48
N TYR A 179 19.56 12.15 10.28
CA TYR A 179 19.26 10.77 9.88
C TYR A 179 17.83 10.35 10.17
N ASP A 180 17.04 11.20 10.79
CA ASP A 180 15.65 10.90 11.16
C ASP A 180 14.74 10.79 9.94
N GLY A 181 13.60 10.16 10.11
CA GLY A 181 12.58 10.03 9.08
C GLY A 181 11.21 10.40 9.60
N ASP A 182 10.42 11.06 8.77
CA ASP A 182 9.02 11.39 9.05
C ASP A 182 8.18 11.12 7.81
N TYR A 183 7.11 10.37 8.00
CA TYR A 183 6.18 10.01 6.94
C TYR A 183 4.75 10.22 7.41
N THR A 184 3.97 10.92 6.61
CA THR A 184 2.54 11.14 6.84
C THR A 184 1.76 10.91 5.56
N GLU A 185 0.75 10.06 5.62
CA GLU A 185 -0.24 9.89 4.57
C GLU A 185 -1.64 9.98 5.17
N ALA A 186 -2.39 11.01 4.76
CA ALA A 186 -3.80 11.16 5.13
C ALA A 186 -4.66 11.11 3.88
N VAL A 187 -5.61 10.19 3.81
CA VAL A 187 -6.53 10.01 2.69
C VAL A 187 -7.96 10.14 3.17
N LEU A 188 -8.74 10.94 2.46
CA LEU A 188 -10.18 11.06 2.64
C LEU A 188 -10.86 10.80 1.31
N GLY A 189 -11.80 9.87 1.27
CA GLY A 189 -12.53 9.49 0.07
C GLY A 189 -14.04 9.49 0.29
N PHE A 190 -14.79 10.07 -0.66
CA PHE A 190 -16.23 10.02 -0.71
C PHE A 190 -16.64 9.20 -1.92
N GLY A 191 -17.20 8.02 -1.67
CA GLY A 191 -17.72 7.12 -2.70
C GLY A 191 -19.22 7.29 -2.83
N TYR A 192 -19.68 7.45 -4.06
CA TYR A 192 -21.07 7.48 -4.44
C TYR A 192 -21.40 6.30 -5.36
N ARG A 193 -22.33 5.45 -4.95
CA ARG A 193 -22.83 4.33 -5.73
C ARG A 193 -24.30 4.10 -5.40
N PRO A 194 -25.21 4.70 -6.17
CA PRO A 194 -26.66 4.60 -5.91
C PRO A 194 -27.17 3.18 -6.12
N ILE A 195 -27.99 2.70 -5.18
CA ILE A 195 -28.54 1.33 -5.21
C ILE A 195 -29.60 1.19 -6.31
N TYR A 196 -30.43 2.21 -6.49
CA TYR A 196 -31.53 2.17 -7.45
C TYR A 196 -31.14 2.54 -8.89
N HIS A 197 -29.97 3.17 -9.06
CA HIS A 197 -29.40 3.55 -10.35
C HIS A 197 -27.91 3.22 -10.37
N ASP A 198 -27.59 1.94 -10.32
CA ASP A 198 -26.24 1.40 -10.19
C ASP A 198 -25.30 1.69 -11.37
N ARG A 199 -25.80 2.48 -12.36
CA ARG A 199 -25.02 2.89 -13.54
C ARG A 199 -23.94 3.89 -13.27
N LEU A 200 -24.04 4.69 -12.19
CA LEU A 200 -23.07 5.74 -11.86
C LEU A 200 -22.29 5.35 -10.62
N ASN A 201 -20.96 5.30 -10.76
CA ASN A 201 -20.05 5.18 -9.65
C ASN A 201 -19.11 6.39 -9.67
N ALA A 202 -18.97 7.08 -8.56
CA ALA A 202 -18.06 8.21 -8.44
C ALA A 202 -17.24 8.11 -7.15
N LEU A 203 -15.98 8.51 -7.22
CA LEU A 203 -15.07 8.60 -6.06
C LEU A 203 -14.36 9.93 -6.10
N LEU A 204 -14.61 10.75 -5.09
CA LEU A 204 -13.81 11.94 -4.80
C LEU A 204 -12.80 11.56 -3.72
N LYS A 205 -11.52 11.77 -3.98
CA LYS A 205 -10.41 11.46 -3.07
C LYS A 205 -9.54 12.68 -2.85
N TYR A 206 -9.20 12.94 -1.61
CA TYR A 206 -8.14 13.87 -1.22
C TYR A 206 -7.05 13.09 -0.49
N THR A 207 -5.78 13.39 -0.81
CA THR A 207 -4.61 12.80 -0.16
C THR A 207 -3.66 13.93 0.23
N TYR A 208 -3.29 13.97 1.49
CA TYR A 208 -2.10 14.67 1.97
C TYR A 208 -0.97 13.66 2.11
N PHE A 209 0.20 14.02 1.63
CA PHE A 209 1.37 13.17 1.64
C PHE A 209 2.59 14.01 2.02
N TYR A 210 3.33 13.55 3.02
CA TYR A 210 4.61 14.08 3.43
C TYR A 210 5.59 12.92 3.59
N ASN A 211 6.79 13.05 3.06
CA ASN A 211 7.82 12.03 3.16
C ASN A 211 9.19 12.67 3.33
N LEU A 212 9.79 12.42 4.48
CA LEU A 212 11.17 12.67 4.82
C LEU A 212 11.81 11.31 5.08
N PRO A 213 12.43 10.65 4.07
CA PRO A 213 12.96 9.30 4.24
C PRO A 213 14.18 9.31 5.17
N PRO A 214 14.34 8.32 6.04
CA PRO A 214 15.50 8.21 6.93
C PRO A 214 16.77 7.88 6.14
N VAL A 215 17.91 8.53 6.46
CA VAL A 215 19.13 8.48 5.65
C VAL A 215 19.94 7.20 5.82
N ASP A 216 19.96 6.60 7.00
CA ASP A 216 20.73 5.38 7.29
C ASP A 216 20.10 4.09 6.71
N GLN A 217 18.89 4.19 6.19
CA GLN A 217 18.24 3.14 5.41
C GLN A 217 18.45 3.33 3.90
N MET A 218 19.21 4.36 3.53
CA MET A 218 19.53 4.66 2.15
C MET A 218 20.81 3.98 1.77
N THR A 219 20.83 3.43 0.59
CA THR A 219 22.00 2.85 -0.04
C THR A 219 23.11 3.86 -0.20
N GLY A 220 24.30 3.48 0.27
CA GLY A 220 25.51 4.23 -0.03
C GLY A 220 25.71 4.33 -1.55
N GLY A 221 25.47 5.50 -2.12
CA GLY A 221 25.65 5.79 -3.54
C GLY A 221 24.38 6.20 -4.29
N ASP A 222 23.20 6.04 -3.74
CA ASP A 222 21.98 6.56 -4.35
C ASP A 222 21.66 7.97 -3.83
N THR A 223 22.05 8.96 -4.62
CA THR A 223 21.76 10.38 -4.34
C THR A 223 20.27 10.75 -4.53
N SER A 224 19.45 9.83 -5.05
CA SER A 224 18.02 10.06 -5.28
C SER A 224 17.19 10.06 -4.00
N ALA A 225 17.76 9.56 -2.92
CA ALA A 225 17.06 9.33 -1.67
C ALA A 225 17.07 10.54 -0.70
N GLY A 226 17.68 11.65 -1.09
CA GLY A 226 17.86 12.81 -0.21
C GLY A 226 16.72 13.83 -0.20
N PHE A 227 15.69 13.71 -1.01
CA PHE A 227 14.70 14.75 -1.11
C PHE A 227 13.48 14.56 -0.21
N ILE A 228 13.08 15.68 0.36
CA ILE A 228 11.84 15.80 1.12
C ILE A 228 10.72 16.10 0.13
N GLN A 229 9.58 15.48 0.28
CA GLN A 229 8.41 15.85 -0.51
C GLN A 229 7.18 16.04 0.37
N ARG A 230 6.37 17.01 0.00
CA ARG A 230 5.02 17.20 0.55
C ARG A 230 4.06 17.50 -0.57
N SER A 231 2.85 16.96 -0.49
CA SER A 231 1.87 17.18 -1.55
C SER A 231 0.43 17.07 -1.08
N HIS A 232 -0.42 17.82 -1.75
CA HIS A 232 -1.87 17.75 -1.67
C HIS A 232 -2.39 17.25 -3.00
N ILE A 233 -3.16 16.16 -3.00
CA ILE A 233 -3.65 15.52 -4.21
C ILE A 233 -5.16 15.43 -4.11
N GLY A 234 -5.86 16.08 -5.06
CA GLY A 234 -7.29 15.91 -5.27
C GLY A 234 -7.54 15.04 -6.50
N ALA A 235 -8.43 14.06 -6.39
CA ALA A 235 -8.78 13.18 -7.51
C ALA A 235 -10.29 12.95 -7.56
N LEU A 236 -10.85 12.99 -8.74
CA LEU A 236 -12.23 12.59 -9.04
C LEU A 236 -12.19 11.48 -10.08
N ASP A 237 -12.79 10.35 -9.75
CA ASP A 237 -12.95 9.20 -10.64
C ASP A 237 -14.45 8.93 -10.83
N VAL A 238 -14.90 8.79 -12.06
CA VAL A 238 -16.29 8.58 -12.40
C VAL A 238 -16.39 7.46 -13.43
N MET A 239 -17.27 6.50 -13.18
CA MET A 239 -17.64 5.43 -14.11
C MET A 239 -19.14 5.47 -14.36
N TYR A 240 -19.55 5.34 -15.61
CA TYR A 240 -20.94 5.35 -16.01
C TYR A 240 -21.25 4.22 -17.02
N ASP A 241 -22.22 3.40 -16.66
CA ASP A 241 -22.70 2.31 -17.54
C ASP A 241 -23.69 2.89 -18.56
N LEU A 242 -23.22 3.17 -19.77
CA LEU A 242 -24.05 3.68 -20.88
C LEU A 242 -25.13 2.67 -21.28
N THR A 243 -24.73 1.42 -21.40
CA THR A 243 -25.60 0.30 -21.74
C THR A 243 -25.13 -0.94 -20.97
N SER A 244 -25.86 -2.05 -21.07
CA SER A 244 -25.40 -3.35 -20.56
C SER A 244 -24.11 -3.88 -21.20
N ARG A 245 -23.62 -3.24 -22.29
CA ARG A 245 -22.42 -3.64 -23.01
C ARG A 245 -21.30 -2.61 -22.94
N TRP A 246 -21.57 -1.38 -22.60
CA TRP A 246 -20.61 -0.29 -22.61
C TRP A 246 -20.63 0.45 -21.29
N ALA A 247 -19.46 0.54 -20.69
CA ALA A 247 -19.19 1.47 -19.58
C ALA A 247 -18.08 2.43 -20.00
N VAL A 248 -18.21 3.69 -19.60
CA VAL A 248 -17.20 4.72 -19.83
C VAL A 248 -16.80 5.33 -18.49
N GLY A 249 -15.55 5.70 -18.37
CA GLY A 249 -15.05 6.33 -17.17
C GLY A 249 -14.06 7.44 -17.47
N GLY A 250 -13.89 8.30 -16.49
CA GLY A 250 -12.91 9.36 -16.53
C GLY A 250 -12.36 9.62 -15.14
N LYS A 251 -11.07 9.92 -15.07
CA LYS A 251 -10.40 10.36 -13.85
C LYS A 251 -9.65 11.64 -14.13
N TYR A 252 -9.81 12.59 -13.23
CA TYR A 252 -8.95 13.77 -13.16
C TYR A 252 -8.30 13.78 -11.79
N ALA A 253 -6.98 13.95 -11.75
CA ALA A 253 -6.27 14.18 -10.51
C ALA A 253 -5.32 15.37 -10.66
N TYR A 254 -5.23 16.16 -9.59
CA TYR A 254 -4.34 17.30 -9.48
C TYR A 254 -3.48 17.14 -8.23
N ARG A 255 -2.17 17.29 -8.42
CA ARG A 255 -1.20 17.34 -7.34
C ARG A 255 -0.62 18.76 -7.26
N HIS A 256 -0.73 19.34 -6.08
CA HIS A 256 0.08 20.47 -5.66
C HIS A 256 1.19 19.93 -4.74
N GLY A 257 2.37 19.74 -5.29
CA GLY A 257 3.52 19.16 -4.62
C GLY A 257 4.66 20.16 -4.50
N GLU A 258 5.50 19.92 -3.50
CA GLU A 258 6.75 20.63 -3.25
C GLU A 258 7.83 19.61 -2.89
N VAL A 259 9.03 19.85 -3.38
CA VAL A 259 10.20 18.98 -3.19
C VAL A 259 11.37 19.84 -2.77
N ALA A 260 12.15 19.35 -1.81
CA ALA A 260 13.44 19.96 -1.43
C ALA A 260 14.53 18.88 -1.43
N THR A 261 15.72 19.25 -1.86
CA THR A 261 16.88 18.35 -1.94
C THR A 261 17.78 18.43 -0.71
N ASP A 262 17.67 19.52 0.07
CA ASP A 262 18.42 19.72 1.30
C ASP A 262 17.53 19.39 2.50
N ARG A 263 18.06 18.62 3.45
CA ARG A 263 17.34 18.21 4.67
C ARG A 263 17.50 19.19 5.82
N GLU A 264 18.67 19.86 5.90
CA GLU A 264 18.95 20.80 6.99
C GLU A 264 18.34 22.19 6.73
N GLN A 265 18.37 22.61 5.47
CA GLN A 265 17.80 23.89 5.05
C GLN A 265 16.95 23.69 3.80
N PRO A 266 15.74 23.14 3.95
CA PRO A 266 14.93 22.75 2.80
C PRO A 266 14.45 23.96 1.99
N ASP A 267 15.02 24.15 0.80
CA ASP A 267 14.52 25.07 -0.21
C ASP A 267 13.54 24.31 -1.13
N TYR A 268 12.26 24.63 -0.94
CA TYR A 268 11.20 23.91 -1.63
C TYR A 268 10.93 24.51 -3.00
N PHE A 269 10.95 23.69 -4.02
CA PHE A 269 10.47 24.02 -5.36
C PHE A 269 9.18 23.30 -5.71
N ALA A 270 8.34 23.93 -6.52
CA ALA A 270 7.05 23.39 -6.89
C ALA A 270 7.19 22.16 -7.80
N SER A 271 6.33 21.17 -7.55
CA SER A 271 6.21 19.93 -8.33
C SER A 271 4.73 19.62 -8.56
N ARG A 272 4.10 20.39 -9.47
CA ARG A 272 2.68 20.23 -9.81
C ARG A 272 2.50 19.18 -10.89
N ALA A 273 1.38 18.44 -10.81
CA ALA A 273 1.02 17.46 -11.81
C ALA A 273 -0.49 17.44 -12.05
N HIS A 274 -0.89 17.25 -13.31
CA HIS A 274 -2.25 16.98 -13.73
C HIS A 274 -2.31 15.62 -14.41
N LEU A 275 -3.23 14.78 -13.98
CA LEU A 275 -3.48 13.49 -14.59
C LEU A 275 -4.90 13.45 -15.13
N TYR A 276 -5.02 13.09 -16.39
CA TYR A 276 -6.28 12.85 -17.08
C TYR A 276 -6.30 11.40 -17.54
N VAL A 277 -7.37 10.70 -17.24
CA VAL A 277 -7.60 9.31 -17.67
C VAL A 277 -8.99 9.22 -18.30
N LEU A 278 -9.05 8.60 -19.47
CA LEU A 278 -10.33 8.22 -20.10
C LEU A 278 -10.31 6.72 -20.32
N ARG A 279 -11.42 6.09 -19.99
CA ARG A 279 -11.56 4.64 -19.99
C ARG A 279 -12.88 4.22 -20.65
N ALA A 280 -12.81 3.14 -21.42
CA ALA A 280 -13.97 2.47 -21.98
C ALA A 280 -13.86 0.96 -21.76
N ASP A 281 -14.90 0.39 -21.20
CA ASP A 281 -15.07 -1.04 -21.05
C ASP A 281 -16.17 -1.50 -22.01
N TRP A 282 -15.87 -2.48 -22.83
CA TRP A 282 -16.79 -3.03 -23.82
C TRP A 282 -16.98 -4.52 -23.66
N HIS A 283 -18.18 -4.91 -23.32
CA HIS A 283 -18.63 -6.29 -23.30
C HIS A 283 -19.18 -6.67 -24.70
N PHE A 284 -18.29 -7.15 -25.59
CA PHE A 284 -18.62 -7.30 -27.02
C PHE A 284 -19.21 -8.65 -27.40
N ILE A 285 -18.82 -9.74 -26.73
CA ILE A 285 -19.36 -11.08 -26.92
C ILE A 285 -19.67 -11.69 -25.55
N HIS A 286 -20.62 -12.59 -25.47
CA HIS A 286 -20.92 -13.32 -24.24
C HIS A 286 -19.64 -13.89 -23.62
N ARG A 287 -19.25 -13.40 -22.44
CA ARG A 287 -18.05 -13.76 -21.68
C ARG A 287 -16.73 -13.07 -22.09
N TRP A 288 -16.75 -12.08 -22.97
CA TRP A 288 -15.53 -11.33 -23.30
C TRP A 288 -15.71 -9.84 -23.07
N ASP A 289 -14.72 -9.23 -22.39
CA ASP A 289 -14.65 -7.79 -22.17
C ASP A 289 -13.35 -7.25 -22.76
N VAL A 290 -13.43 -6.07 -23.34
CA VAL A 290 -12.27 -5.28 -23.77
C VAL A 290 -12.22 -4.02 -22.95
N LEU A 291 -11.06 -3.72 -22.38
CA LEU A 291 -10.75 -2.49 -21.70
C LEU A 291 -9.79 -1.67 -22.53
N VAL A 292 -10.13 -0.42 -22.76
CA VAL A 292 -9.25 0.57 -23.38
C VAL A 292 -9.17 1.77 -22.47
N GLU A 293 -7.94 2.21 -22.19
CA GLU A 293 -7.69 3.37 -21.34
C GLU A 293 -6.61 4.25 -21.96
N GLY A 294 -6.86 5.55 -22.04
CA GLY A 294 -5.90 6.57 -22.43
C GLY A 294 -5.54 7.45 -21.22
N ARG A 295 -4.28 7.78 -21.06
CA ARG A 295 -3.74 8.56 -19.96
C ARG A 295 -2.91 9.73 -20.47
N LEU A 296 -3.02 10.85 -19.78
CA LEU A 296 -2.20 12.04 -20.01
C LEU A 296 -1.73 12.57 -18.67
N LEU A 297 -0.42 12.61 -18.47
CA LEU A 297 0.24 13.25 -17.34
C LEU A 297 0.91 14.54 -17.85
N ASP A 298 0.56 15.68 -17.25
CA ASP A 298 1.14 16.98 -17.53
C ASP A 298 1.86 17.49 -16.28
N LEU A 299 3.14 17.77 -16.42
CA LEU A 299 4.05 18.22 -15.37
C LEU A 299 4.54 19.65 -15.70
N PRO A 300 3.74 20.67 -15.41
CA PRO A 300 4.02 22.02 -15.88
C PRO A 300 5.34 22.61 -15.35
N ASP A 301 5.73 22.28 -14.12
CA ASP A 301 6.97 22.78 -13.52
C ASP A 301 8.22 22.15 -14.14
N ALA A 302 8.11 20.89 -14.59
CA ALA A 302 9.17 20.18 -15.31
C ALA A 302 9.11 20.39 -16.84
N GLN A 303 8.07 21.08 -17.34
CA GLN A 303 7.77 21.23 -18.77
C GLN A 303 7.72 19.87 -19.50
N ASP A 304 7.26 18.83 -18.82
CA ASP A 304 7.18 17.46 -19.33
C ASP A 304 5.71 17.03 -19.47
N ARG A 305 5.44 16.31 -20.55
CA ARG A 305 4.11 15.78 -20.82
C ARG A 305 4.21 14.35 -21.33
N ARG A 306 3.56 13.44 -20.61
CA ARG A 306 3.61 12.01 -20.90
C ARG A 306 2.24 11.48 -21.27
N ASN A 307 2.19 10.70 -22.35
CA ASN A 307 1.00 10.01 -22.78
C ASN A 307 1.15 8.52 -22.47
N GLY A 308 0.07 7.89 -22.10
CA GLY A 308 0.03 6.47 -21.86
C GLY A 308 -1.26 5.84 -22.35
N ALA A 309 -1.25 4.55 -22.55
CA ALA A 309 -2.42 3.77 -22.90
C ALA A 309 -2.38 2.42 -22.19
N LEU A 310 -3.55 1.83 -21.98
CA LEU A 310 -3.70 0.48 -21.48
C LEU A 310 -4.75 -0.25 -22.31
N LEU A 311 -4.43 -1.46 -22.74
CA LEU A 311 -5.35 -2.35 -23.42
C LEU A 311 -5.45 -3.65 -22.64
N GLY A 312 -6.67 -4.10 -22.40
CA GLY A 312 -6.94 -5.35 -21.71
C GLY A 312 -8.04 -6.17 -22.39
N LEU A 313 -7.83 -7.48 -22.46
CA LEU A 313 -8.80 -8.44 -22.92
C LEU A 313 -9.10 -9.41 -21.78
N TYR A 314 -10.36 -9.57 -21.46
CA TYR A 314 -10.81 -10.40 -20.34
C TYR A 314 -11.80 -11.45 -20.84
N ARG A 315 -11.72 -12.65 -20.27
CA ARG A 315 -12.65 -13.76 -20.53
C ARG A 315 -13.26 -14.26 -19.23
N HIS A 316 -14.57 -14.33 -19.20
CA HIS A 316 -15.30 -14.98 -18.13
C HIS A 316 -15.36 -16.49 -18.35
N VAL A 317 -14.91 -17.27 -17.36
CA VAL A 317 -14.94 -18.74 -17.37
C VAL A 317 -15.91 -19.20 -16.27
N GLY A 318 -17.08 -19.68 -16.71
CA GLY A 318 -18.20 -19.93 -15.80
C GLY A 318 -18.69 -18.64 -15.15
N ASN A 319 -19.26 -18.78 -13.94
CA ASN A 319 -19.77 -17.65 -13.15
C ASN A 319 -18.78 -17.14 -12.09
N HIS A 320 -17.67 -17.84 -11.91
CA HIS A 320 -16.78 -17.67 -10.77
C HIS A 320 -15.38 -17.17 -11.13
N LEU A 321 -14.98 -17.21 -12.40
CA LEU A 321 -13.61 -16.91 -12.80
C LEU A 321 -13.56 -15.95 -13.98
N LYS A 322 -12.69 -14.95 -13.90
CA LYS A 322 -12.38 -14.00 -14.98
C LYS A 322 -10.87 -13.97 -15.19
N PHE A 323 -10.43 -14.30 -16.40
CA PHE A 323 -9.04 -14.16 -16.83
C PHE A 323 -8.87 -12.91 -17.65
N GLY A 324 -7.81 -12.18 -17.42
CA GLY A 324 -7.45 -11.02 -18.21
C GLY A 324 -5.99 -11.06 -18.63
N VAL A 325 -5.71 -10.61 -19.82
CA VAL A 325 -4.39 -10.31 -20.31
C VAL A 325 -4.42 -8.92 -20.92
N GLY A 326 -3.38 -8.16 -20.73
CA GLY A 326 -3.30 -6.85 -21.32
C GLY A 326 -1.89 -6.31 -21.35
N TYR A 327 -1.76 -5.13 -21.93
CA TYR A 327 -0.51 -4.40 -22.01
C TYR A 327 -0.70 -2.98 -21.56
N ASN A 328 0.16 -2.54 -20.65
CA ASN A 328 0.24 -1.16 -20.20
C ASN A 328 1.40 -0.46 -20.96
N PHE A 329 1.08 0.56 -21.71
CA PHE A 329 2.02 1.39 -22.46
C PHE A 329 2.45 2.64 -21.68
N SER A 330 1.96 2.80 -20.43
CA SER A 330 2.28 3.94 -19.59
C SER A 330 3.55 3.71 -18.80
N ASP A 331 4.34 4.74 -18.63
CA ASP A 331 5.54 4.76 -17.78
C ASP A 331 5.38 5.64 -16.53
N PHE A 332 4.15 5.90 -16.13
CA PHE A 332 3.81 6.70 -14.94
C PHE A 332 2.64 6.10 -14.14
N SER A 333 2.62 6.39 -12.83
CA SER A 333 1.57 5.98 -11.89
C SER A 333 0.32 6.85 -12.02
N ASP A 334 -0.82 6.31 -11.62
CA ASP A 334 -2.10 7.00 -11.57
C ASP A 334 -2.46 7.58 -10.20
N ASP A 335 -1.61 7.44 -9.18
CA ASP A 335 -1.86 7.94 -7.83
C ASP A 335 -1.22 9.30 -7.51
N LEU A 336 -0.24 9.74 -8.31
CA LEU A 336 0.50 11.00 -8.18
C LEU A 336 1.27 11.17 -6.86
N THR A 337 1.45 10.11 -6.08
CA THR A 337 2.22 10.14 -4.82
C THR A 337 3.71 9.92 -5.05
N GLN A 338 4.09 9.40 -6.21
CA GLN A 338 5.45 9.07 -6.58
C GLN A 338 6.00 10.07 -7.60
N LEU A 339 7.28 10.43 -7.49
CA LEU A 339 7.98 11.31 -8.42
C LEU A 339 8.53 10.53 -9.63
N ASP A 340 9.10 9.35 -9.36
CA ASP A 340 9.63 8.46 -10.37
C ASP A 340 8.85 7.15 -10.38
N TYR A 341 8.27 6.83 -11.55
CA TYR A 341 7.52 5.60 -11.71
C TYR A 341 7.57 5.14 -13.16
N ARG A 342 7.98 3.90 -13.38
CA ARG A 342 7.86 3.23 -14.67
C ARG A 342 6.94 2.03 -14.54
N HIS A 343 5.85 2.04 -15.30
CA HIS A 343 4.91 0.94 -15.34
C HIS A 343 4.54 0.60 -16.79
N GLN A 344 5.44 -0.09 -17.47
CA GLN A 344 5.23 -0.53 -18.85
C GLN A 344 5.41 -2.04 -18.94
N GLY A 345 4.45 -2.74 -19.55
CA GLY A 345 4.58 -4.19 -19.75
C GLY A 345 3.27 -4.96 -19.84
N VAL A 346 3.42 -6.25 -20.05
CA VAL A 346 2.30 -7.20 -20.05
C VAL A 346 1.81 -7.43 -18.62
N PHE A 347 0.50 -7.46 -18.43
CA PHE A 347 -0.10 -7.91 -17.18
C PHE A 347 -1.07 -9.07 -17.41
N ILE A 348 -1.17 -9.92 -16.42
CA ILE A 348 -2.16 -11.00 -16.35
C ILE A 348 -3.01 -10.75 -15.11
N ASN A 349 -4.32 -10.80 -15.26
CA ASN A 349 -5.27 -10.62 -14.17
C ASN A 349 -6.17 -11.85 -14.06
N ILE A 350 -6.28 -12.38 -12.84
CA ILE A 350 -7.16 -13.51 -12.53
C ILE A 350 -8.04 -13.09 -11.38
N VAL A 351 -9.35 -13.04 -11.61
CA VAL A 351 -10.34 -12.67 -10.60
C VAL A 351 -11.25 -13.86 -10.36
N GLY A 352 -11.23 -14.37 -9.12
CA GLY A 352 -12.18 -15.36 -8.64
C GLY A 352 -13.34 -14.69 -7.90
N LYS A 353 -14.58 -15.14 -8.15
CA LYS A 353 -15.75 -14.80 -7.34
C LYS A 353 -16.23 -16.08 -6.65
N TYR A 354 -16.32 -16.01 -5.36
CA TYR A 354 -16.89 -17.08 -4.53
C TYR A 354 -18.34 -16.77 -4.18
#